data_9869ec30fa6d2bace53d3c01a6e32b54
#
_entry.id   9869ec30fa6d2bace53d3c01a6e32b54
#
_cell.length_a   1.000
_cell.length_b   1.000
_cell.length_c   1.000
_cell.angle_alpha   90.00
_cell.angle_beta   90.00
_cell.angle_gamma   90.00
#
_symmetry.space_group_name_H-M   'P 1'
#
loop_
_entity.id
_entity.type
_entity.pdbx_description
1 polymer ?
#
loop_
_entity_poly.entity_id
_entity_poly.type
_entity_poly.pdbx_seq_one_letter_code
_entity_poly.pdbx_strand_id
1 'polypeptide(L)'
;IGARDVRLTDKQSEGYSLVYLYSVDLKRLYLSIAFGTGQFSEVFKPKKEAFKKMRKAASRIQKIFEDDLDISNLSLNPIDLAATPKHFRQESYEQSAIFSLPYQIDNLPDNAKLLDDYKRMLDFYVDIFENPLTPSIDNLVNSVVDPIKIEDQKVKAKIFEGRLPKKTKKTKNKKAKKNNSSKRR
;
A
#
# COMPACT_ATOMS: atom_id res chain seq x y z
N ILE A 1 -2.04 -9.77 15.23
CA ILE A 1 -2.37 -8.59 16.06
C ILE A 1 -1.59 -7.41 15.50
N GLY A 2 -2.22 -6.25 15.37
CA GLY A 2 -1.54 -5.07 14.84
C GLY A 2 -2.23 -3.77 15.23
N ALA A 3 -1.47 -2.68 15.22
CA ALA A 3 -1.95 -1.32 15.37
C ALA A 3 -1.87 -0.59 14.02
N ARG A 4 -2.84 0.27 13.78
CA ARG A 4 -2.86 1.18 12.63
C ARG A 4 -3.53 2.49 13.05
N ASP A 5 -3.17 3.55 12.39
CA ASP A 5 -3.83 4.82 12.62
C ASP A 5 -5.08 4.92 11.74
N VAL A 6 -6.25 4.99 12.37
CA VAL A 6 -7.55 5.10 11.67
C VAL A 6 -7.74 6.42 10.94
N ARG A 7 -6.94 7.45 11.26
CA ARG A 7 -6.94 8.73 10.53
C ARG A 7 -6.41 8.60 9.11
N LEU A 8 -5.63 7.51 8.85
CA LEU A 8 -4.97 7.27 7.58
C LEU A 8 -5.77 6.37 6.65
N THR A 9 -6.31 5.30 7.22
CA THR A 9 -7.08 4.32 6.46
C THR A 9 -7.91 3.45 7.40
N ASP A 10 -9.11 3.14 6.99
CA ASP A 10 -9.99 2.14 7.60
C ASP A 10 -9.70 0.73 7.06
N LYS A 11 -8.92 0.63 5.96
CA LYS A 11 -8.61 -0.64 5.31
C LYS A 11 -7.21 -1.13 5.66
N GLN A 12 -7.10 -2.38 6.10
CA GLN A 12 -5.83 -3.02 6.43
C GLN A 12 -4.89 -3.20 5.23
N SER A 13 -5.42 -3.17 4.01
CA SER A 13 -4.65 -3.30 2.76
C SER A 13 -4.01 -2.00 2.29
N GLU A 14 -4.31 -0.89 2.94
CA GLU A 14 -3.88 0.45 2.60
C GLU A 14 -3.16 1.10 3.80
N GLY A 15 -2.23 2.03 3.53
CA GLY A 15 -1.47 2.71 4.58
C GLY A 15 -0.36 1.88 5.21
N TYR A 16 0.16 2.38 6.33
CA TYR A 16 1.20 1.74 7.13
C TYR A 16 0.59 1.09 8.36
N SER A 17 1.23 0.04 8.87
CA SER A 17 0.77 -0.66 10.07
C SER A 17 1.94 -1.23 10.87
N LEU A 18 1.80 -1.24 12.20
CA LEU A 18 2.67 -1.99 13.11
C LEU A 18 1.99 -3.32 13.40
N VAL A 19 2.64 -4.44 13.08
CA VAL A 19 2.03 -5.77 13.14
C VAL A 19 2.96 -6.82 13.72
N TYR A 20 2.40 -7.76 14.50
CA TYR A 20 3.05 -9.01 14.82
C TYR A 20 2.76 -10.04 13.73
N LEU A 21 3.81 -10.62 13.17
CA LEU A 21 3.78 -11.58 12.08
C LEU A 21 4.44 -12.89 12.50
N TYR A 22 3.68 -13.96 12.51
CA TYR A 22 4.21 -15.31 12.75
C TYR A 22 4.66 -15.94 11.43
N SER A 23 5.79 -16.63 11.46
CA SER A 23 6.16 -17.51 10.35
C SER A 23 5.19 -18.68 10.23
N VAL A 24 5.04 -19.23 9.02
CA VAL A 24 4.13 -20.35 8.75
C VAL A 24 4.48 -21.59 9.55
N ASP A 25 5.77 -21.82 9.80
CA ASP A 25 6.31 -22.91 10.60
C ASP A 25 6.26 -22.65 12.11
N LEU A 26 5.73 -21.50 12.55
CA LEU A 26 5.64 -21.05 13.94
C LEU A 26 6.97 -21.02 14.71
N LYS A 27 8.09 -20.90 14.02
CA LYS A 27 9.40 -20.80 14.66
C LYS A 27 9.84 -19.37 14.92
N ARG A 28 9.32 -18.41 14.19
CA ARG A 28 9.70 -17.01 14.24
C ARG A 28 8.49 -16.11 14.42
N LEU A 29 8.71 -15.04 15.15
CA LEU A 29 7.78 -13.94 15.34
C LEU A 29 8.52 -12.65 14.96
N TYR A 30 7.86 -11.77 14.25
CA TYR A 30 8.39 -10.45 13.91
C TYR A 30 7.42 -9.38 14.37
N LEU A 31 7.92 -8.38 15.08
CA LEU A 31 7.21 -7.12 15.26
C LEU A 31 7.68 -6.18 14.15
N SER A 32 6.79 -5.83 13.22
CA SER A 32 7.17 -5.19 11.96
C SER A 32 6.33 -3.97 11.67
N ILE A 33 6.97 -2.91 11.15
CA ILE A 33 6.30 -1.83 10.44
C ILE A 33 6.27 -2.22 8.96
N ALA A 34 5.08 -2.27 8.39
CA ALA A 34 4.86 -2.68 7.01
C ALA A 34 3.83 -1.76 6.33
N PHE A 35 3.84 -1.73 5.00
CA PHE A 35 2.84 -1.01 4.22
C PHE A 35 1.85 -1.95 3.53
N GLY A 36 0.68 -1.41 3.20
CA GLY A 36 -0.39 -2.13 2.49
C GLY A 36 0.03 -2.52 1.07
N THR A 37 -0.29 -3.75 0.66
CA THR A 37 0.20 -4.36 -0.58
C THR A 37 -0.85 -4.47 -1.68
N GLY A 38 -2.11 -4.07 -1.39
CA GLY A 38 -3.23 -4.17 -2.32
C GLY A 38 -2.94 -3.46 -3.64
N GLN A 39 -2.61 -2.18 -3.59
CA GLN A 39 -2.34 -1.35 -4.77
C GLN A 39 -1.14 -1.86 -5.59
N PHE A 40 -0.08 -2.35 -4.94
CA PHE A 40 1.05 -2.96 -5.65
C PHE A 40 0.61 -4.19 -6.45
N SER A 41 -0.25 -5.02 -5.86
CA SER A 41 -0.76 -6.23 -6.50
C SER A 41 -1.73 -5.92 -7.66
N GLU A 42 -2.39 -4.78 -7.63
CA GLU A 42 -3.26 -4.30 -8.72
C GLU A 42 -2.45 -3.73 -9.89
N VAL A 43 -1.46 -2.89 -9.59
CA VAL A 43 -0.69 -2.15 -10.59
C VAL A 43 0.38 -3.02 -11.26
N PHE A 44 1.05 -3.87 -10.50
CA PHE A 44 2.18 -4.65 -11.01
C PHE A 44 1.83 -6.12 -11.23
N LYS A 45 1.96 -6.58 -12.46
CA LYS A 45 1.78 -7.97 -12.86
C LYS A 45 3.01 -8.45 -13.65
N PRO A 46 3.42 -9.68 -13.50
CA PRO A 46 2.90 -10.73 -12.62
C PRO A 46 3.31 -10.50 -11.14
N LYS A 47 2.84 -11.35 -10.22
CA LYS A 47 3.12 -11.31 -8.77
C LYS A 47 4.61 -11.06 -8.42
N LYS A 48 5.52 -11.71 -9.13
CA LYS A 48 6.98 -11.54 -8.94
C LYS A 48 7.43 -10.09 -9.15
N GLU A 49 6.82 -9.40 -10.11
CA GLU A 49 7.13 -7.99 -10.35
C GLU A 49 6.57 -7.10 -9.24
N ALA A 50 5.34 -7.36 -8.76
CA ALA A 50 4.78 -6.66 -7.62
C ALA A 50 5.69 -6.79 -6.39
N PHE A 51 6.17 -7.99 -6.08
CA PHE A 51 7.08 -8.24 -4.95
C PHE A 51 8.40 -7.47 -5.09
N LYS A 52 9.01 -7.47 -6.27
CA LYS A 52 10.21 -6.68 -6.53
C LYS A 52 9.97 -5.18 -6.31
N LYS A 53 8.81 -4.67 -6.71
CA LYS A 53 8.46 -3.26 -6.52
C LYS A 53 8.16 -2.93 -5.07
N MET A 54 7.49 -3.83 -4.33
CA MET A 54 7.30 -3.70 -2.87
C MET A 54 8.65 -3.61 -2.16
N ARG A 55 9.61 -4.50 -2.47
CA ARG A 55 10.94 -4.47 -1.85
C ARG A 55 11.69 -3.17 -2.15
N LYS A 56 11.62 -2.68 -3.40
CA LYS A 56 12.19 -1.39 -3.78
C LYS A 56 11.55 -0.23 -3.02
N ALA A 57 10.24 -0.28 -2.81
CA ALA A 57 9.50 0.70 -2.04
C ALA A 57 9.90 0.69 -0.57
N ALA A 58 9.99 -0.48 0.07
CA ALA A 58 10.48 -0.62 1.44
C ALA A 58 11.88 -0.01 1.62
N SER A 59 12.82 -0.32 0.71
CA SER A 59 14.17 0.24 0.75
C SER A 59 14.21 1.76 0.58
N ARG A 60 13.25 2.36 -0.13
CA ARG A 60 13.15 3.83 -0.22
C ARG A 60 12.75 4.47 1.08
N ILE A 61 11.79 3.86 1.80
CA ILE A 61 11.39 4.38 3.11
C ILE A 61 12.53 4.21 4.10
N GLN A 62 13.20 3.06 4.11
CA GLN A 62 14.38 2.83 4.97
C GLN A 62 15.42 3.94 4.82
N LYS A 63 15.69 4.39 3.59
CA LYS A 63 16.64 5.49 3.32
C LYS A 63 16.22 6.85 3.85
N ILE A 64 14.91 7.11 3.98
CA ILE A 64 14.43 8.38 4.56
C ILE A 64 14.84 8.48 6.04
N PHE A 65 14.94 7.34 6.73
CA PHE A 65 15.17 7.25 8.16
C PHE A 65 16.57 6.74 8.53
N GLU A 66 17.46 6.55 7.54
CA GLU A 66 18.79 5.98 7.74
C GLU A 66 19.65 6.82 8.72
N ASP A 67 19.51 8.14 8.66
CA ASP A 67 20.30 9.09 9.43
C ASP A 67 19.59 9.63 10.68
N ASP A 68 18.25 9.51 10.76
CA ASP A 68 17.45 10.25 11.73
C ASP A 68 17.02 9.43 12.94
N LEU A 69 17.11 8.11 12.88
CA LEU A 69 16.55 7.22 13.89
C LEU A 69 17.55 6.16 14.33
N ASP A 70 17.49 5.80 15.63
CA ASP A 70 18.25 4.63 16.15
C ASP A 70 17.62 3.33 15.62
N ILE A 71 17.94 3.03 14.36
CA ILE A 71 17.53 1.79 13.69
C ILE A 71 18.57 0.65 13.90
N SER A 72 19.61 0.88 14.69
CA SER A 72 20.75 -0.04 14.87
C SER A 72 20.33 -1.46 15.29
N ASN A 73 19.24 -1.57 16.03
CA ASN A 73 18.68 -2.84 16.51
C ASN A 73 17.55 -3.40 15.63
N LEU A 74 17.20 -2.72 14.52
CA LEU A 74 16.14 -3.13 13.63
C LEU A 74 16.69 -3.91 12.43
N SER A 75 16.00 -4.95 12.05
CA SER A 75 16.30 -5.63 10.78
C SER A 75 15.76 -4.82 9.62
N LEU A 76 16.64 -4.45 8.69
CA LEU A 76 16.34 -3.85 7.40
C LEU A 76 16.19 -4.91 6.29
N ASN A 77 16.56 -6.15 6.58
CA ASN A 77 16.41 -7.25 5.65
C ASN A 77 14.94 -7.69 5.52
N PRO A 78 14.58 -8.29 4.39
CA PRO A 78 13.30 -8.95 4.29
C PRO A 78 13.10 -9.94 5.43
N ILE A 79 11.92 -9.94 6.05
CA ILE A 79 11.56 -10.94 7.05
C ILE A 79 11.35 -12.28 6.35
N ASP A 80 11.60 -13.37 7.06
CA ASP A 80 11.37 -14.71 6.57
C ASP A 80 10.21 -15.36 7.34
N LEU A 81 9.05 -15.38 6.74
CA LEU A 81 7.86 -16.01 7.29
C LEU A 81 7.71 -17.48 6.88
N ALA A 82 8.73 -18.10 6.29
CA ALA A 82 8.66 -19.42 5.70
C ALA A 82 7.47 -19.58 4.73
N ALA A 83 7.14 -18.50 4.03
CA ALA A 83 6.01 -18.47 3.13
C ALA A 83 6.29 -19.27 1.87
N THR A 84 5.28 -19.93 1.35
CA THR A 84 5.30 -20.61 0.06
C THR A 84 4.30 -19.94 -0.88
N PRO A 85 4.30 -20.23 -2.19
CA PRO A 85 3.33 -19.64 -3.13
C PRO A 85 1.86 -19.78 -2.74
N LYS A 86 1.52 -20.70 -1.84
CA LYS A 86 0.18 -20.88 -1.28
C LYS A 86 -0.16 -19.83 -0.19
N HIS A 87 0.85 -19.20 0.40
CA HIS A 87 0.74 -18.25 1.50
C HIS A 87 0.92 -16.82 0.99
N PHE A 88 0.11 -16.42 0.03
CA PHE A 88 0.22 -15.12 -0.65
C PHE A 88 0.32 -13.92 0.30
N ARG A 89 -0.47 -13.94 1.38
CA ARG A 89 -0.49 -12.85 2.35
C ARG A 89 0.84 -12.74 3.10
N GLN A 90 1.40 -13.86 3.54
CA GLN A 90 2.69 -13.91 4.22
C GLN A 90 3.82 -13.49 3.29
N GLU A 91 3.85 -14.01 2.04
CA GLU A 91 4.84 -13.57 1.05
C GLU A 91 4.76 -12.06 0.78
N SER A 92 3.55 -11.48 0.78
CA SER A 92 3.38 -10.03 0.61
C SER A 92 3.98 -9.26 1.78
N TYR A 93 3.79 -9.72 3.03
CA TYR A 93 4.42 -9.12 4.20
C TYR A 93 5.95 -9.24 4.18
N GLU A 94 6.50 -10.36 3.72
CA GLU A 94 7.95 -10.51 3.53
C GLU A 94 8.55 -9.40 2.66
N GLN A 95 7.77 -8.92 1.69
CA GLN A 95 8.23 -7.89 0.75
C GLN A 95 7.90 -6.46 1.18
N SER A 96 6.87 -6.27 2.01
CA SER A 96 6.40 -4.95 2.44
C SER A 96 6.87 -4.53 3.82
N ALA A 97 7.49 -5.42 4.59
CA ALA A 97 8.11 -5.07 5.86
C ALA A 97 9.27 -4.08 5.63
N ILE A 98 9.24 -2.97 6.38
CA ILE A 98 10.22 -1.88 6.30
C ILE A 98 11.26 -2.05 7.40
N PHE A 99 10.79 -2.12 8.65
CA PHE A 99 11.60 -2.30 9.85
C PHE A 99 11.02 -3.43 10.68
N SER A 100 11.87 -4.27 11.27
CA SER A 100 11.39 -5.42 12.01
C SER A 100 12.29 -5.78 13.18
N LEU A 101 11.67 -6.24 14.27
CA LEU A 101 12.35 -6.90 15.40
C LEU A 101 12.05 -8.40 15.29
N PRO A 102 13.08 -9.23 15.06
CA PRO A 102 12.90 -10.69 15.00
C PRO A 102 12.96 -11.33 16.39
N TYR A 103 12.11 -12.32 16.61
CA TYR A 103 12.13 -13.19 17.81
C TYR A 103 12.07 -14.65 17.38
N GLN A 104 12.78 -15.50 18.13
CA GLN A 104 12.62 -16.95 18.05
C GLN A 104 11.53 -17.38 19.04
N ILE A 105 10.57 -18.18 18.61
CA ILE A 105 9.40 -18.52 19.44
C ILE A 105 9.79 -19.44 20.61
N ASP A 106 10.79 -20.26 20.43
CA ASP A 106 11.36 -21.12 21.49
C ASP A 106 12.21 -20.36 22.51
N ASN A 107 12.55 -19.10 22.24
CA ASN A 107 13.33 -18.22 23.09
C ASN A 107 12.77 -16.78 23.08
N LEU A 108 11.47 -16.65 23.33
CA LEU A 108 10.84 -15.33 23.41
C LEU A 108 11.35 -14.58 24.66
N PRO A 109 11.56 -13.27 24.54
CA PRO A 109 11.78 -12.42 25.70
C PRO A 109 10.58 -12.47 26.66
N ASP A 110 10.81 -12.02 27.90
CA ASP A 110 9.72 -11.85 28.84
C ASP A 110 8.70 -10.79 28.38
N ASN A 111 7.56 -10.77 29.06
CA ASN A 111 6.47 -9.86 28.71
C ASN A 111 6.85 -8.39 28.86
N ALA A 112 7.72 -8.05 29.80
CA ALA A 112 8.18 -6.68 30.03
C ALA A 112 9.01 -6.19 28.82
N LYS A 113 9.92 -7.01 28.36
CA LYS A 113 10.74 -6.72 27.19
C LYS A 113 9.90 -6.64 25.90
N LEU A 114 8.96 -7.57 25.70
CA LEU A 114 8.06 -7.54 24.54
C LEU A 114 7.19 -6.26 24.52
N LEU A 115 6.74 -5.82 25.70
CA LEU A 115 5.95 -4.60 25.83
C LEU A 115 6.82 -3.34 25.57
N ASP A 116 8.05 -3.33 26.06
CA ASP A 116 9.00 -2.25 25.80
C ASP A 116 9.33 -2.14 24.32
N ASP A 117 9.64 -3.25 23.67
CA ASP A 117 9.86 -3.30 22.23
C ASP A 117 8.66 -2.84 21.44
N TYR A 118 7.43 -3.22 21.87
CA TYR A 118 6.21 -2.77 21.22
C TYR A 118 6.03 -1.26 21.34
N LYS A 119 6.24 -0.67 22.54
CA LYS A 119 6.13 0.78 22.75
C LYS A 119 7.15 1.53 21.89
N ARG A 120 8.41 1.11 21.90
CA ARG A 120 9.45 1.70 21.07
C ARG A 120 9.13 1.64 19.58
N MET A 121 8.61 0.50 19.10
CA MET A 121 8.21 0.34 17.70
C MET A 121 6.95 1.15 17.38
N LEU A 122 6.07 1.39 18.35
CA LEU A 122 4.91 2.25 18.18
C LEU A 122 5.30 3.72 18.06
N ASP A 123 6.21 4.20 18.92
CA ASP A 123 6.76 5.55 18.83
C ASP A 123 7.45 5.75 17.47
N PHE A 124 8.26 4.80 17.05
CA PHE A 124 8.88 4.81 15.73
C PHE A 124 7.88 4.77 14.57
N TYR A 125 6.79 4.01 14.70
CA TYR A 125 5.70 4.00 13.73
C TYR A 125 5.05 5.39 13.61
N VAL A 126 4.84 6.08 14.73
CA VAL A 126 4.31 7.46 14.76
C VAL A 126 5.27 8.42 14.07
N ASP A 127 6.57 8.34 14.38
CA ASP A 127 7.60 9.19 13.75
C ASP A 127 7.64 9.00 12.23
N ILE A 128 7.59 7.75 11.75
CA ILE A 128 7.50 7.46 10.31
C ILE A 128 6.25 8.12 9.72
N PHE A 129 5.15 7.99 10.41
CA PHE A 129 3.86 8.45 9.92
C PHE A 129 3.75 9.98 9.89
N GLU A 130 4.24 10.67 10.91
CA GLU A 130 4.18 12.13 11.02
C GLU A 130 5.28 12.82 10.21
N ASN A 131 6.27 12.08 9.71
CA ASN A 131 7.33 12.63 8.88
C ASN A 131 6.78 13.06 7.51
N PRO A 132 6.91 14.36 7.14
CA PRO A 132 6.39 14.86 5.86
C PRO A 132 7.07 14.26 4.62
N LEU A 133 8.23 13.62 4.79
CA LEU A 133 8.94 12.92 3.71
C LEU A 133 8.39 11.51 3.47
N THR A 134 7.60 10.96 4.40
CA THR A 134 7.00 9.64 4.23
C THR A 134 5.89 9.70 3.17
N PRO A 135 6.05 8.97 2.05
CA PRO A 135 5.07 9.04 0.98
C PRO A 135 3.76 8.32 1.36
N SER A 136 2.63 8.80 0.86
CA SER A 136 1.41 7.99 0.85
C SER A 136 1.63 6.72 0.02
N ILE A 137 0.78 5.70 0.20
CA ILE A 137 0.93 4.45 -0.57
C ILE A 137 0.80 4.70 -2.08
N ASP A 138 -0.09 5.59 -2.53
CA ASP A 138 -0.20 5.98 -3.95
C ASP A 138 1.10 6.58 -4.48
N ASN A 139 1.68 7.50 -3.73
CA ASN A 139 2.97 8.11 -4.09
C ASN A 139 4.10 7.07 -4.06
N LEU A 140 4.06 6.13 -3.12
CA LEU A 140 5.04 5.05 -3.02
C LEU A 140 4.95 4.12 -4.23
N VAL A 141 3.74 3.70 -4.63
CA VAL A 141 3.50 2.91 -5.85
C VAL A 141 4.01 3.66 -7.07
N ASN A 142 3.61 4.93 -7.24
CA ASN A 142 4.02 5.75 -8.36
C ASN A 142 5.55 5.93 -8.43
N SER A 143 6.20 6.02 -7.28
CA SER A 143 7.65 6.20 -7.18
C SER A 143 8.46 5.02 -7.72
N VAL A 144 7.89 3.83 -7.78
CA VAL A 144 8.56 2.60 -8.24
C VAL A 144 8.07 2.12 -9.61
N VAL A 145 7.11 2.84 -10.23
CA VAL A 145 6.71 2.60 -11.63
C VAL A 145 7.85 3.01 -12.55
N ASP A 146 8.17 2.19 -13.54
CA ASP A 146 9.20 2.52 -14.51
C ASP A 146 8.68 3.60 -15.49
N PRO A 147 9.44 4.65 -15.80
CA PRO A 147 9.00 5.73 -16.70
C PRO A 147 8.49 5.24 -18.05
N ILE A 148 9.12 4.22 -18.62
CA ILE A 148 8.73 3.61 -19.91
C ILE A 148 7.32 3.00 -19.84
N LYS A 149 6.96 2.36 -18.71
CA LYS A 149 5.61 1.79 -18.53
C LYS A 149 4.53 2.87 -18.35
N ILE A 150 4.89 4.03 -17.82
CA ILE A 150 3.97 5.18 -17.69
C ILE A 150 3.60 5.72 -19.07
N GLU A 151 4.57 5.86 -19.98
CA GLU A 151 4.31 6.32 -21.33
C GLU A 151 3.43 5.33 -22.10
N ASP A 152 3.72 4.03 -22.04
CA ASP A 152 2.91 2.98 -22.66
C ASP A 152 1.46 2.97 -22.15
N GLN A 153 1.26 3.19 -20.86
CA GLN A 153 -0.09 3.28 -20.27
C GLN A 153 -0.82 4.54 -20.72
N LYS A 154 -0.12 5.70 -20.78
CA LYS A 154 -0.68 6.95 -21.29
C LYS A 154 -1.04 6.84 -22.76
N VAL A 155 -0.20 6.19 -23.59
CA VAL A 155 -0.47 5.95 -25.00
C VAL A 155 -1.68 5.01 -25.16
N LYS A 156 -1.76 3.91 -24.41
CA LYS A 156 -2.90 3.00 -24.42
C LYS A 156 -4.20 3.70 -23.97
N ALA A 157 -4.16 4.53 -22.93
CA ALA A 157 -5.31 5.30 -22.47
C ALA A 157 -5.80 6.28 -23.56
N LYS A 158 -4.90 7.02 -24.20
CA LYS A 158 -5.23 7.92 -25.32
C LYS A 158 -5.85 7.18 -26.53
N ILE A 159 -5.31 5.99 -26.85
CA ILE A 159 -5.86 5.15 -27.93
C ILE A 159 -7.26 4.67 -27.56
N PHE A 160 -7.49 4.31 -26.30
CA PHE A 160 -8.80 3.87 -25.82
C PHE A 160 -9.83 5.01 -25.82
N GLU A 161 -9.46 6.21 -25.33
CA GLU A 161 -10.30 7.41 -25.36
C GLU A 161 -10.66 7.84 -26.80
N GLY A 162 -9.72 7.70 -27.74
CA GLY A 162 -9.96 7.96 -29.16
C GLY A 162 -10.91 6.96 -29.86
N ARG A 163 -11.14 5.78 -29.26
CA ARG A 163 -12.05 4.74 -29.76
C ARG A 163 -13.46 4.83 -29.18
N LEU A 164 -13.67 5.62 -28.13
CA LEU A 164 -15.01 5.83 -27.59
C LEU A 164 -15.83 6.68 -28.57
N PRO A 165 -17.03 6.24 -28.99
CA PRO A 165 -17.89 7.04 -29.85
C PRO A 165 -18.24 8.34 -29.12
N LYS A 166 -17.96 9.49 -29.78
CA LYS A 166 -18.32 10.80 -29.24
C LYS A 166 -19.79 10.78 -28.90
N LYS A 167 -20.16 10.95 -27.62
CA LYS A 167 -21.57 11.12 -27.22
C LYS A 167 -22.15 12.27 -28.01
N THR A 168 -22.99 11.96 -29.01
CA THR A 168 -23.77 12.94 -29.74
C THR A 168 -24.65 13.67 -28.74
N LYS A 169 -24.42 14.96 -28.58
CA LYS A 169 -25.32 15.85 -27.84
C LYS A 169 -26.69 15.80 -28.51
N LYS A 170 -27.67 15.10 -27.90
CA LYS A 170 -29.07 15.19 -28.30
C LYS A 170 -29.53 16.62 -28.05
N THR A 171 -29.58 17.41 -29.10
CA THR A 171 -30.27 18.72 -29.16
C THR A 171 -31.75 18.47 -28.86
N LYS A 172 -32.19 18.88 -27.68
CA LYS A 172 -33.62 18.92 -27.37
C LYS A 172 -34.28 20.05 -28.19
N ASN A 173 -34.79 19.73 -29.36
CA ASN A 173 -35.72 20.63 -30.06
C ASN A 173 -37.04 20.71 -29.29
N LYS A 174 -37.22 21.79 -28.53
CA LYS A 174 -38.50 22.20 -27.99
C LYS A 174 -39.36 22.66 -29.18
N LYS A 175 -40.27 21.80 -29.69
CA LYS A 175 -41.38 22.25 -30.51
C LYS A 175 -42.37 23.00 -29.61
N ALA A 176 -42.44 24.30 -29.79
CA ALA A 176 -43.51 25.14 -29.29
C ALA A 176 -44.81 24.77 -30.03
N LYS A 177 -45.79 24.23 -29.30
CA LYS A 177 -47.15 24.14 -29.77
C LYS A 177 -47.81 25.50 -29.55
N LYS A 178 -48.11 26.21 -30.66
CA LYS A 178 -49.04 27.34 -30.70
C LYS A 178 -50.45 26.83 -30.43
N ASN A 179 -51.03 27.32 -29.36
CA ASN A 179 -52.49 27.29 -29.17
C ASN A 179 -53.11 28.32 -30.08
N ASN A 180 -53.98 27.85 -30.94
CA ASN A 180 -54.94 28.75 -31.61
C ASN A 180 -56.33 28.42 -31.06
N SER A 181 -56.88 29.39 -30.37
CA SER A 181 -58.30 29.44 -29.99
C SER A 181 -59.10 29.82 -31.15
N SER A 182 -60.23 29.20 -31.33
CA SER A 182 -61.35 29.80 -32.06
C SER A 182 -62.65 29.16 -31.58
N LYS A 183 -63.35 29.87 -30.79
CA LYS A 183 -64.71 30.45 -30.97
C LYS A 183 -65.76 29.62 -31.69
N ARG A 184 -66.90 29.56 -30.98
CA ARG A 184 -68.34 29.46 -31.38
C ARG A 184 -68.95 28.12 -30.97
N ARG A 185 -70.06 28.03 -30.30
CA ARG A 185 -71.30 28.83 -29.95
C ARG A 185 -71.81 28.25 -28.62
#